data_ba8cfdaaab0c6be13e6ed00fc1360069
#
_entry.id   ba8cfdaaab0c6be13e6ed00fc1360069
#
_cell.length_a   1.000
_cell.length_b   1.000
_cell.length_c   1.000
_cell.angle_alpha   90.00
_cell.angle_beta   90.00
_cell.angle_gamma   90.00
#
_symmetry.space_group_name_H-M   'P 1'
#
loop_
_entity.id
_entity.type
_entity.pdbx_description
1 polymer ?
#
loop_
_entity_poly.entity_id
_entity_poly.type
_entity_poly.pdbx_seq_one_letter_code
_entity_poly.pdbx_strand_id
1 'polypeptide(L)'
;MSPRTWQERLEDILMCARNVQDFTAGMDFVSFLDDPRTIRAVAFEFTTIGEAARAISDEVRERYPEVPWEKMLGIRNVLVHEYFRVVSLLNVVER
;
A
#
# COMPACT_ATOMS: atom_id res chain seq x y z
N MET A 1 -15.38 -21.65 -6.04
CA MET A 1 -15.49 -20.19 -5.88
C MET A 1 -15.26 -19.49 -7.20
N SER A 2 -16.12 -18.55 -7.55
CA SER A 2 -15.90 -17.74 -8.75
C SER A 2 -14.74 -16.79 -8.55
N PRO A 3 -13.90 -16.58 -9.57
CA PRO A 3 -12.84 -15.57 -9.47
C PRO A 3 -13.44 -14.18 -9.25
N ARG A 4 -12.72 -13.34 -8.54
CA ARG A 4 -13.16 -11.96 -8.33
C ARG A 4 -13.12 -11.20 -9.66
N THR A 5 -14.14 -10.37 -9.88
CA THR A 5 -14.18 -9.51 -11.05
C THR A 5 -13.23 -8.32 -10.89
N TRP A 6 -12.90 -7.66 -12.00
CA TRP A 6 -12.07 -6.47 -11.92
C TRP A 6 -12.77 -5.32 -11.15
N GLN A 7 -14.12 -5.27 -11.19
CA GLN A 7 -14.90 -4.31 -10.41
C GLN A 7 -14.74 -4.57 -8.92
N GLU A 8 -14.82 -5.82 -8.50
CA GLU A 8 -14.62 -6.19 -7.10
C GLU A 8 -13.20 -5.87 -6.64
N ARG A 9 -12.21 -6.06 -7.51
CA ARG A 9 -10.82 -5.71 -7.19
C ARG A 9 -10.62 -4.21 -7.05
N LEU A 10 -11.30 -3.40 -7.86
CA LEU A 10 -11.29 -1.94 -7.67
C LEU A 10 -11.92 -1.54 -6.35
N GLU A 11 -13.00 -2.20 -5.95
CA GLU A 11 -13.63 -1.96 -4.64
C GLU A 11 -12.68 -2.31 -3.50
N ASP A 12 -11.93 -3.40 -3.64
CA ASP A 12 -10.90 -3.79 -2.66
C ASP A 12 -9.84 -2.71 -2.53
N ILE A 13 -9.36 -2.18 -3.65
CA ILE A 13 -8.36 -1.10 -3.68
C ILE A 13 -8.89 0.13 -2.95
N LEU A 14 -10.12 0.53 -3.25
CA LEU A 14 -10.74 1.70 -2.61
C LEU A 14 -10.90 1.49 -1.11
N MET A 15 -11.33 0.32 -0.68
CA MET A 15 -11.47 -0.01 0.74
C MET A 15 -10.12 0.04 1.44
N CYS A 16 -9.08 -0.54 0.84
CA CYS A 16 -7.73 -0.52 1.40
C CYS A 16 -7.19 0.90 1.51
N ALA A 17 -7.43 1.74 0.50
CA ALA A 17 -7.01 3.13 0.53
C ALA A 17 -7.69 3.91 1.67
N ARG A 18 -8.98 3.68 1.88
CA ARG A 18 -9.72 4.28 3.00
C ARG A 18 -9.18 3.80 4.34
N ASN A 19 -8.88 2.51 4.45
CA ASN A 19 -8.29 1.96 5.67
C ASN A 19 -6.96 2.62 5.99
N VAL A 20 -6.11 2.83 4.99
CA VAL A 20 -4.83 3.52 5.18
C VAL A 20 -5.05 4.94 5.69
N GLN A 21 -6.01 5.67 5.11
CA GLN A 21 -6.34 7.01 5.57
C GLN A 21 -6.84 7.02 7.01
N ASP A 22 -7.68 6.05 7.37
CA ASP A 22 -8.21 5.92 8.73
C ASP A 22 -7.10 5.58 9.73
N PHE A 23 -6.23 4.63 9.38
CA PHE A 23 -5.15 4.19 10.27
C PHE A 23 -4.13 5.29 10.53
N THR A 24 -3.92 6.19 9.56
CA THR A 24 -2.93 7.26 9.66
C THR A 24 -3.53 8.61 10.01
N ALA A 25 -4.83 8.68 10.28
CA ALA A 25 -5.50 9.93 10.59
C ALA A 25 -4.85 10.61 11.80
N GLY A 26 -4.52 11.89 11.63
CA GLY A 26 -3.88 12.68 12.68
C GLY A 26 -2.40 12.41 12.89
N MET A 27 -1.79 11.53 12.11
CA MET A 27 -0.37 11.22 12.20
C MET A 27 0.45 12.07 11.23
N ASP A 28 1.59 12.58 11.69
CA ASP A 28 2.64 13.04 10.79
C ASP A 28 3.60 11.88 10.49
N PHE A 29 4.61 12.12 9.67
CA PHE A 29 5.55 11.08 9.27
C PHE A 29 6.34 10.50 10.45
N VAL A 30 6.72 11.36 11.39
CA VAL A 30 7.47 10.95 12.59
C VAL A 30 6.62 10.05 13.47
N SER A 31 5.37 10.46 13.75
CA SER A 31 4.42 9.65 14.54
C SER A 31 4.18 8.28 13.88
N PHE A 32 4.05 8.28 12.55
CA PHE A 32 3.86 7.05 11.79
C PHE A 32 5.05 6.10 11.95
N LEU A 33 6.28 6.61 11.83
CA LEU A 33 7.48 5.80 11.98
C LEU A 33 7.64 5.23 13.39
N ASP A 34 7.08 5.90 14.39
CA ASP A 34 7.14 5.47 15.78
C ASP A 34 6.03 4.48 16.15
N ASP A 35 5.14 4.16 15.22
CA ASP A 35 4.01 3.29 15.48
C ASP A 35 4.08 1.99 14.67
N PRO A 36 4.75 0.95 15.20
CA PRO A 36 4.89 -0.31 14.46
C PRO A 36 3.57 -1.00 14.10
N ARG A 37 2.54 -0.82 14.92
CA ARG A 37 1.22 -1.41 14.63
C ARG A 37 0.60 -0.77 13.41
N THR A 38 0.64 0.55 13.32
CA THR A 38 0.11 1.29 12.17
C THR A 38 0.92 0.97 10.91
N ILE A 39 2.26 0.91 11.01
CA ILE A 39 3.11 0.54 9.88
C ILE A 39 2.73 -0.84 9.34
N ARG A 40 2.55 -1.82 10.21
CA ARG A 40 2.17 -3.18 9.79
C ARG A 40 0.78 -3.21 9.17
N ALA A 41 -0.16 -2.47 9.73
CA ALA A 41 -1.51 -2.37 9.18
C ALA A 41 -1.49 -1.75 7.78
N VAL A 42 -0.76 -0.65 7.61
CA VAL A 42 -0.60 0.02 6.31
C VAL A 42 0.10 -0.89 5.31
N ALA A 43 1.16 -1.60 5.73
CA ALA A 43 1.88 -2.53 4.86
C ALA A 43 0.97 -3.66 4.35
N PHE A 44 0.10 -4.18 5.20
CA PHE A 44 -0.89 -5.19 4.80
C PHE A 44 -1.84 -4.63 3.74
N GLU A 45 -2.38 -3.43 3.96
CA GLU A 45 -3.27 -2.80 3.00
C GLU A 45 -2.58 -2.53 1.66
N PHE A 46 -1.32 -2.08 1.70
CA PHE A 46 -0.54 -1.86 0.48
C PHE A 46 -0.28 -3.15 -0.29
N THR A 47 -0.06 -4.26 0.43
CA THR A 47 0.09 -5.58 -0.19
C THR A 47 -1.20 -5.95 -0.94
N THR A 48 -2.34 -5.75 -0.31
CA THR A 48 -3.64 -6.03 -0.92
C THR A 48 -3.90 -5.15 -2.14
N ILE A 49 -3.58 -3.85 -2.05
CA ILE A 49 -3.70 -2.93 -3.20
C ILE A 49 -2.84 -3.42 -4.37
N GLY A 50 -1.60 -3.77 -4.11
CA GLY A 50 -0.68 -4.25 -5.15
C GLY A 50 -1.17 -5.55 -5.80
N GLU A 51 -1.65 -6.49 -5.01
CA GLU A 51 -2.20 -7.76 -5.52
C GLU A 51 -3.45 -7.54 -6.35
N ALA A 52 -4.36 -6.69 -5.88
CA ALA A 52 -5.58 -6.37 -6.61
C ALA A 52 -5.28 -5.67 -7.94
N ALA A 53 -4.38 -4.69 -7.93
CA ALA A 53 -3.97 -3.99 -9.14
C ALA A 53 -3.31 -4.91 -10.16
N ARG A 54 -2.46 -5.84 -9.67
CA ARG A 54 -1.79 -6.81 -10.55
C ARG A 54 -2.78 -7.76 -11.21
N ALA A 55 -3.84 -8.11 -10.53
CA ALA A 55 -4.86 -9.02 -11.03
C ALA A 55 -5.83 -8.37 -12.02
N ILE A 56 -5.81 -7.04 -12.16
CA ILE A 56 -6.59 -6.33 -13.15
C ILE A 56 -5.81 -6.33 -14.47
N SER A 57 -6.48 -6.71 -15.56
CA SER A 57 -5.84 -6.86 -16.85
C SER A 57 -5.35 -5.54 -17.43
N ASP A 58 -4.36 -5.59 -18.30
CA ASP A 58 -3.85 -4.42 -19.02
C ASP A 58 -4.96 -3.72 -19.80
N GLU A 59 -5.86 -4.49 -20.40
CA GLU A 59 -7.00 -3.96 -21.16
C GLU A 59 -7.87 -3.06 -20.29
N VAL A 60 -8.20 -3.50 -19.07
CA VAL A 60 -9.00 -2.71 -18.14
C VAL A 60 -8.21 -1.49 -17.66
N ARG A 61 -6.94 -1.67 -17.33
CA ARG A 61 -6.09 -0.55 -16.86
C ARG A 61 -5.98 0.54 -17.91
N GLU A 62 -5.90 0.19 -19.17
CA GLU A 62 -5.84 1.15 -20.29
C GLU A 62 -7.11 1.97 -20.43
N ARG A 63 -8.26 1.45 -19.98
CA ARG A 63 -9.52 2.20 -19.98
C ARG A 63 -9.55 3.32 -18.93
N TYR A 64 -8.70 3.23 -17.92
CA TYR A 64 -8.68 4.17 -16.79
C TYR A 64 -7.27 4.73 -16.60
N PRO A 65 -6.75 5.46 -17.59
CA PRO A 65 -5.36 5.96 -17.55
C PRO A 65 -5.12 6.99 -16.44
N GLU A 66 -6.17 7.58 -15.88
CA GLU A 66 -6.06 8.53 -14.76
C GLU A 66 -5.70 7.85 -13.45
N VAL A 67 -5.88 6.52 -13.35
CA VAL A 67 -5.52 5.75 -12.16
C VAL A 67 -4.00 5.48 -12.17
N PRO A 68 -3.29 5.75 -11.07
CA PRO A 68 -1.83 5.56 -11.03
C PRO A 68 -1.44 4.08 -10.83
N TRP A 69 -1.70 3.25 -11.83
CA TRP A 69 -1.49 1.81 -11.78
C TRP A 69 -0.07 1.41 -11.43
N GLU A 70 0.92 2.07 -12.02
CA GLU A 70 2.33 1.76 -11.76
C GLU A 70 2.71 2.00 -10.30
N LYS A 71 2.21 3.09 -9.74
CA LYS A 71 2.43 3.40 -8.32
C LYS A 71 1.78 2.35 -7.42
N MET A 72 0.58 1.89 -7.78
CA MET A 72 -0.13 0.88 -7.00
C MET A 72 0.57 -0.48 -7.09
N LEU A 73 1.08 -0.84 -8.27
CA LEU A 73 1.82 -2.09 -8.44
C LEU A 73 3.11 -2.11 -7.63
N GLY A 74 3.76 -0.94 -7.46
CA GLY A 74 5.02 -0.83 -6.74
C GLY A 74 4.91 -0.37 -5.28
N ILE A 75 3.71 -0.06 -4.81
CA ILE A 75 3.52 0.62 -3.51
C ILE A 75 4.08 -0.17 -2.33
N ARG A 76 3.93 -1.49 -2.33
CA ARG A 76 4.49 -2.35 -1.29
C ARG A 76 6.01 -2.24 -1.22
N ASN A 77 6.66 -2.29 -2.39
CA ASN A 77 8.11 -2.23 -2.45
C ASN A 77 8.64 -0.89 -1.95
N VAL A 78 7.99 0.21 -2.32
CA VAL A 78 8.39 1.54 -1.87
C VAL A 78 8.32 1.62 -0.33
N LEU A 79 7.21 1.20 0.26
CA LEU A 79 7.06 1.24 1.71
C LEU A 79 8.08 0.35 2.42
N VAL A 80 8.25 -0.88 1.95
CA VAL A 80 9.17 -1.84 2.57
C VAL A 80 10.60 -1.33 2.49
N HIS A 81 11.05 -0.83 1.33
CA HIS A 81 12.41 -0.32 1.16
C HIS A 81 12.66 0.90 2.03
N GLU A 82 11.76 1.87 2.05
CA GLU A 82 11.95 3.08 2.85
C GLU A 82 11.94 2.78 4.34
N TYR A 83 11.00 1.95 4.80
CA TYR A 83 10.90 1.58 6.21
C TYR A 83 12.15 0.84 6.69
N PHE A 84 12.56 -0.21 5.97
CA PHE A 84 13.73 -0.99 6.36
C PHE A 84 15.02 -0.18 6.27
N ARG A 85 15.11 0.73 5.31
CA ARG A 85 16.27 1.62 5.22
C ARG A 85 16.39 2.49 6.46
N VAL A 86 15.30 3.10 6.91
CA VAL A 86 15.28 3.96 8.10
C VAL A 86 15.61 3.14 9.36
N VAL A 87 15.01 1.97 9.52
CA VAL A 87 15.27 1.09 10.67
C VAL A 87 16.74 0.66 10.69
N SER A 88 17.31 0.31 9.55
CA SER A 88 18.71 -0.07 9.45
C SER A 88 19.65 1.06 9.86
N LEU A 89 19.35 2.30 9.45
CA LEU A 89 20.13 3.47 9.83
C LEU A 89 20.04 3.74 11.33
N LEU A 90 18.85 3.61 11.92
CA LEU A 90 18.67 3.76 13.36
C LEU A 90 19.47 2.73 14.14
N ASN A 91 19.44 1.48 13.71
CA ASN A 91 20.20 0.41 14.34
C ASN A 91 21.71 0.69 14.33
N VAL A 92 22.22 1.24 13.23
CA VAL A 92 23.63 1.61 13.12
C VAL A 92 23.97 2.75 14.09
N VAL A 93 23.11 3.75 14.19
CA VAL A 93 23.32 4.91 15.06
C VAL A 93 23.27 4.51 16.55
N GLU A 94 22.42 3.58 16.92
CA GLU A 94 22.24 3.14 18.30
C GLU A 94 23.33 2.17 18.79
N ARG A 95 24.11 1.62 17.89
CA ARG A 95 25.25 0.77 18.24
C ARG A 95 26.44 1.62 18.64
#